data_3d99a9fe5a3c75ea9d80e1303e9bff5d
#
_entry.id   3d99a9fe5a3c75ea9d80e1303e9bff5d
#
_cell.length_a   1.000
_cell.length_b   1.000
_cell.length_c   1.000
_cell.angle_alpha   90.00
_cell.angle_beta   90.00
_cell.angle_gamma   90.00
#
_symmetry.space_group_name_H-M   'P 1'
#
loop_
_entity.id
_entity.type
_entity.pdbx_description
1 polymer ?
#
loop_
_entity_poly.entity_id
_entity_poly.type
_entity_poly.pdbx_seq_one_letter_code
_entity_poly.pdbx_strand_id
1 'polypeptide(L)'
;MLNCYEIHNKQELSLEFDHSSFTSNVIVLEEDAINLNLQVICKESSNSKLFILNHSKQPCTLNVHIEMKKDAQNQMGILDLQDSPLKWTHFVNLQEEGANYEILSGQLCHENIEKVCSMEVQHNAPHTTGLMKNFAVLLDKGQYEMVANGNIKKACQEAQSHQATRVLTLGQGHKTKVIPLLLIDENDVKASHALTIGQPDEDQLYYLQSRGLTTKQAVGLLSVGYFLPVIELVDDENERDQLRQEMESKVGLYGSK
;
A
#
# COMPACT_ATOMS: atom_id res chain seq x y z
N MET A 1 -21.48 -3.95 4.81
CA MET A 1 -21.36 -3.56 6.23
C MET A 1 -19.91 -3.10 6.42
N LEU A 2 -19.71 -1.94 7.06
CA LEU A 2 -18.36 -1.44 7.39
C LEU A 2 -18.05 -1.84 8.84
N ASN A 3 -16.94 -2.52 9.05
CA ASN A 3 -16.43 -2.85 10.37
C ASN A 3 -15.17 -2.02 10.63
N CYS A 4 -15.04 -1.46 11.82
CA CYS A 4 -13.84 -0.72 12.23
C CYS A 4 -13.19 -1.42 13.42
N TYR A 5 -11.85 -1.55 13.37
CA TYR A 5 -11.02 -2.16 14.42
C TYR A 5 -9.94 -1.17 14.84
N GLU A 6 -9.92 -0.80 16.09
CA GLU A 6 -8.89 0.04 16.69
C GLU A 6 -7.80 -0.85 17.32
N ILE A 7 -6.55 -0.60 16.98
CA ILE A 7 -5.41 -1.41 17.42
C ILE A 7 -4.52 -0.59 18.34
N HIS A 8 -4.35 -1.07 19.55
CA HIS A 8 -3.53 -0.48 20.59
C HIS A 8 -2.36 -1.41 20.95
N ASN A 9 -1.21 -0.85 21.29
CA ASN A 9 -0.02 -1.59 21.76
C ASN A 9 0.36 -2.76 20.83
N LYS A 10 0.25 -4.00 21.33
CA LYS A 10 0.53 -5.23 20.59
C LYS A 10 -0.74 -6.05 20.49
N GLN A 11 -1.17 -6.37 19.28
CA GLN A 11 -2.38 -7.16 19.06
C GLN A 11 -2.18 -8.24 17.99
N GLU A 12 -2.97 -9.30 18.15
CA GLU A 12 -3.22 -10.30 17.13
C GLU A 12 -4.69 -10.19 16.72
N LEU A 13 -4.94 -10.11 15.40
CA LEU A 13 -6.28 -10.02 14.85
C LEU A 13 -6.45 -11.10 13.78
N SER A 14 -7.56 -11.83 13.87
CA SER A 14 -7.93 -12.82 12.86
C SER A 14 -9.29 -12.45 12.26
N LEU A 15 -9.35 -12.36 10.94
CA LEU A 15 -10.55 -12.05 10.19
C LEU A 15 -10.87 -13.18 9.20
N GLU A 16 -12.14 -13.52 9.11
CA GLU A 16 -12.65 -14.46 8.10
C GLU A 16 -13.73 -13.78 7.26
N PHE A 17 -13.60 -13.88 5.94
CA PHE A 17 -14.57 -13.34 4.99
C PHE A 17 -15.31 -14.49 4.31
N ASP A 18 -16.62 -14.51 4.50
CA ASP A 18 -17.52 -15.52 3.95
C ASP A 18 -18.18 -15.07 2.63
N HIS A 19 -18.74 -16.01 1.90
CA HIS A 19 -19.40 -15.81 0.61
C HIS A 19 -20.65 -14.90 0.65
N SER A 20 -21.23 -14.62 1.81
CA SER A 20 -22.60 -14.12 1.94
C SER A 20 -22.85 -12.65 1.58
N SER A 21 -21.82 -11.80 1.54
CA SER A 21 -21.95 -10.38 1.18
C SER A 21 -20.59 -9.70 1.02
N PHE A 22 -20.58 -8.60 0.27
CA PHE A 22 -19.43 -7.70 0.27
C PHE A 22 -19.20 -7.14 1.69
N THR A 23 -17.97 -7.29 2.19
CA THR A 23 -17.55 -6.76 3.48
C THR A 23 -16.43 -5.76 3.32
N SER A 24 -16.58 -4.60 3.96
CA SER A 24 -15.53 -3.58 4.04
C SER A 24 -15.08 -3.47 5.48
N ASN A 25 -13.76 -3.50 5.69
CA ASN A 25 -13.16 -3.46 7.01
C ASN A 25 -12.07 -2.39 7.04
N VAL A 26 -12.08 -1.59 8.09
CA VAL A 26 -11.04 -0.59 8.36
C VAL A 26 -10.33 -0.98 9.66
N ILE A 27 -9.02 -1.04 9.63
CA ILE A 27 -8.16 -1.24 10.79
C ILE A 27 -7.38 0.05 11.00
N VAL A 28 -7.54 0.65 12.16
CA VAL A 28 -6.80 1.84 12.57
C VAL A 28 -5.73 1.42 13.57
N LEU A 29 -4.45 1.62 13.22
CA LEU A 29 -3.35 1.51 14.16
C LEU A 29 -3.28 2.82 14.95
N GLU A 30 -3.71 2.78 16.20
CA GLU A 30 -3.79 3.95 17.06
C GLU A 30 -2.41 4.49 17.48
N GLU A 31 -2.35 5.68 18.08
CA GLU A 31 -1.12 6.40 18.40
C GLU A 31 -0.10 5.58 19.23
N ASP A 32 -0.58 4.66 20.03
CA ASP A 32 0.20 3.76 20.88
C ASP A 32 0.48 2.37 20.29
N ALA A 33 0.01 2.09 19.07
CA ALA A 33 0.21 0.82 18.41
C ALA A 33 1.70 0.59 18.09
N ILE A 34 2.24 -0.57 18.49
CA ILE A 34 3.63 -0.96 18.22
C ILE A 34 3.77 -2.27 17.45
N ASN A 35 2.73 -3.11 17.45
CA ASN A 35 2.70 -4.34 16.66
C ASN A 35 1.28 -4.78 16.34
N LEU A 36 1.06 -5.20 15.09
CA LEU A 36 -0.12 -5.94 14.68
C LEU A 36 0.29 -7.19 13.90
N ASN A 37 -0.15 -8.36 14.36
CA ASN A 37 -0.14 -9.59 13.59
C ASN A 37 -1.55 -9.86 13.08
N LEU A 38 -1.77 -9.69 11.77
CA LEU A 38 -3.06 -9.83 11.12
C LEU A 38 -3.10 -11.13 10.29
N GLN A 39 -4.06 -11.99 10.61
CA GLN A 39 -4.38 -13.19 9.84
C GLN A 39 -5.73 -12.97 9.15
N VAL A 40 -5.79 -13.23 7.84
CA VAL A 40 -7.03 -13.08 7.05
C VAL A 40 -7.27 -14.36 6.26
N ILE A 41 -8.49 -14.87 6.34
CA ILE A 41 -8.94 -16.00 5.52
C ILE A 41 -10.10 -15.52 4.65
N CYS A 42 -9.85 -15.48 3.33
CA CYS A 42 -10.89 -15.21 2.34
C CYS A 42 -11.43 -16.56 1.86
N LYS A 43 -12.61 -16.94 2.32
CA LYS A 43 -13.26 -18.21 1.96
C LYS A 43 -13.73 -18.22 0.52
N GLU A 44 -14.15 -19.37 0.04
CA GLU A 44 -14.60 -19.58 -1.35
C GLU A 44 -15.64 -18.52 -1.75
N SER A 45 -15.42 -17.88 -2.90
CA SER A 45 -16.27 -16.85 -3.49
C SER A 45 -16.58 -15.66 -2.58
N SER A 46 -15.75 -15.42 -1.56
CA SER A 46 -15.87 -14.20 -0.73
C SER A 46 -15.47 -12.95 -1.53
N ASN A 47 -16.09 -11.82 -1.20
CA ASN A 47 -15.73 -10.52 -1.76
C ASN A 47 -15.53 -9.52 -0.62
N SER A 48 -14.32 -9.02 -0.47
CA SER A 48 -13.95 -8.23 0.70
C SER A 48 -13.00 -7.08 0.36
N LYS A 49 -13.11 -6.02 1.15
CA LYS A 49 -12.17 -4.90 1.17
C LYS A 49 -11.59 -4.76 2.58
N LEU A 50 -10.29 -4.51 2.65
CA LEU A 50 -9.58 -4.25 3.89
C LEU A 50 -8.74 -3.00 3.74
N PHE A 51 -8.88 -2.03 4.64
CA PHE A 51 -8.06 -0.84 4.66
C PHE A 51 -7.35 -0.71 5.99
N ILE A 52 -6.04 -0.50 5.97
CA ILE A 52 -5.23 -0.23 7.17
C ILE A 52 -4.78 1.23 7.15
N LEU A 53 -5.13 1.95 8.19
CA LEU A 53 -4.71 3.32 8.42
C LEU A 53 -3.73 3.36 9.59
N ASN A 54 -2.52 3.84 9.35
CA ASN A 54 -1.52 3.95 10.41
C ASN A 54 -1.52 5.35 11.01
N HIS A 55 -1.93 5.44 12.29
CA HIS A 55 -1.83 6.64 13.12
C HIS A 55 -0.78 6.49 14.23
N SER A 56 -0.03 5.39 14.26
CA SER A 56 0.97 5.15 15.31
C SER A 56 2.06 6.22 15.32
N LYS A 57 2.30 6.76 16.50
CA LYS A 57 3.43 7.66 16.81
C LYS A 57 4.66 6.91 17.32
N GLN A 58 4.57 5.58 17.41
CA GLN A 58 5.65 4.70 17.86
C GLN A 58 6.24 3.92 16.68
N PRO A 59 7.50 3.46 16.78
CA PRO A 59 7.99 2.46 15.84
C PRO A 59 7.05 1.26 15.80
N CYS A 60 6.44 1.01 14.65
CA CYS A 60 5.42 -0.02 14.51
C CYS A 60 5.88 -1.17 13.60
N THR A 61 5.48 -2.38 13.96
CA THR A 61 5.64 -3.58 13.13
C THR A 61 4.27 -4.10 12.72
N LEU A 62 4.06 -4.25 11.42
CA LEU A 62 2.85 -4.82 10.85
C LEU A 62 3.17 -6.11 10.11
N ASN A 63 2.58 -7.22 10.54
CA ASN A 63 2.69 -8.51 9.86
C ASN A 63 1.31 -8.93 9.37
N VAL A 64 1.15 -9.05 8.07
CA VAL A 64 -0.11 -9.44 7.43
C VAL A 64 0.08 -10.77 6.70
N HIS A 65 -0.80 -11.71 6.97
CA HIS A 65 -0.88 -12.98 6.27
C HIS A 65 -2.31 -13.21 5.77
N ILE A 66 -2.46 -13.45 4.47
CA ILE A 66 -3.76 -13.63 3.83
C ILE A 66 -3.79 -14.97 3.08
N GLU A 67 -4.78 -15.79 3.40
CA GLU A 67 -5.09 -17.03 2.67
C GLU A 67 -6.34 -16.83 1.80
N MET A 68 -6.22 -17.11 0.51
CA MET A 68 -7.33 -16.92 -0.42
C MET A 68 -7.77 -18.25 -1.03
N LYS A 69 -9.05 -18.56 -0.84
CA LYS A 69 -9.69 -19.77 -1.36
C LYS A 69 -10.26 -19.51 -2.75
N LYS A 70 -10.89 -20.55 -3.31
CA LYS A 70 -11.41 -20.55 -4.67
C LYS A 70 -12.31 -19.35 -4.96
N ASP A 71 -12.06 -18.68 -6.08
CA ASP A 71 -12.82 -17.52 -6.58
C ASP A 71 -12.95 -16.37 -5.55
N ALA A 72 -12.15 -16.36 -4.48
CA ALA A 72 -12.14 -15.28 -3.50
C ALA A 72 -11.56 -14.00 -4.10
N GLN A 73 -12.15 -12.86 -3.76
CA GLN A 73 -11.71 -11.53 -4.17
C GLN A 73 -11.41 -10.68 -2.94
N ASN A 74 -10.23 -10.11 -2.89
CA ASN A 74 -9.87 -9.16 -1.84
C ASN A 74 -9.12 -7.97 -2.41
N GLN A 75 -9.56 -6.78 -2.02
CA GLN A 75 -8.87 -5.52 -2.28
C GLN A 75 -8.38 -4.93 -0.96
N MET A 76 -7.07 -4.69 -0.87
CA MET A 76 -6.46 -4.14 0.32
C MET A 76 -5.86 -2.77 0.07
N GLY A 77 -6.02 -1.86 1.02
CA GLY A 77 -5.33 -0.58 1.10
C GLY A 77 -4.50 -0.46 2.36
N ILE A 78 -3.37 0.22 2.29
CA ILE A 78 -2.64 0.69 3.46
C ILE A 78 -2.14 2.11 3.21
N LEU A 79 -2.40 3.00 4.17
CA LEU A 79 -1.92 4.37 4.16
C LEU A 79 -1.16 4.68 5.45
N ASP A 80 0.08 5.13 5.29
CA ASP A 80 0.94 5.54 6.39
C ASP A 80 1.55 6.91 6.13
N LEU A 81 0.99 7.93 6.77
CA LEU A 81 1.44 9.31 6.70
C LEU A 81 2.22 9.74 7.96
N GLN A 82 2.50 8.82 8.89
CA GLN A 82 3.05 9.16 10.20
C GLN A 82 4.57 9.32 10.19
N ASP A 83 5.03 10.15 11.14
CA ASP A 83 6.43 10.50 11.36
C ASP A 83 7.10 9.47 12.30
N SER A 84 6.78 8.21 12.13
CA SER A 84 7.28 7.08 12.90
C SER A 84 7.77 5.97 11.98
N PRO A 85 8.79 5.21 12.38
CA PRO A 85 9.26 4.07 11.60
C PRO A 85 8.18 2.98 11.46
N LEU A 86 8.06 2.41 10.25
CA LEU A 86 7.21 1.26 10.00
C LEU A 86 8.04 0.12 9.40
N LYS A 87 7.93 -1.06 10.00
CA LYS A 87 8.37 -2.32 9.40
C LYS A 87 7.14 -3.15 9.05
N TRP A 88 6.95 -3.40 7.76
CA TRP A 88 5.78 -4.10 7.26
C TRP A 88 6.15 -5.33 6.45
N THR A 89 5.66 -6.48 6.88
CA THR A 89 5.70 -7.73 6.13
C THR A 89 4.29 -8.12 5.68
N HIS A 90 4.16 -8.50 4.42
CA HIS A 90 2.88 -8.81 3.80
C HIS A 90 3.00 -10.06 2.94
N PHE A 91 2.31 -11.11 3.31
CA PHE A 91 2.30 -12.36 2.57
C PHE A 91 0.87 -12.75 2.20
N VAL A 92 0.67 -13.02 0.92
CA VAL A 92 -0.62 -13.47 0.39
C VAL A 92 -0.43 -14.80 -0.31
N ASN A 93 -1.23 -15.77 0.08
CA ASN A 93 -1.28 -17.08 -0.53
C ASN A 93 -2.57 -17.22 -1.36
N LEU A 94 -2.45 -17.17 -2.69
CA LEU A 94 -3.52 -17.48 -3.63
C LEU A 94 -3.58 -19.01 -3.77
N GLN A 95 -4.28 -19.64 -2.83
CA GLN A 95 -4.19 -21.07 -2.58
C GLN A 95 -5.01 -21.90 -3.59
N GLU A 96 -6.10 -21.33 -4.10
CA GLU A 96 -7.04 -22.04 -4.94
C GLU A 96 -7.38 -21.24 -6.19
N GLU A 97 -7.91 -21.94 -7.21
CA GLU A 97 -8.22 -21.40 -8.54
C GLU A 97 -9.12 -20.16 -8.47
N GLY A 98 -8.87 -19.18 -9.35
CA GLY A 98 -9.70 -17.99 -9.49
C GLY A 98 -9.51 -16.94 -8.40
N ALA A 99 -8.65 -17.17 -7.39
CA ALA A 99 -8.39 -16.20 -6.36
C ALA A 99 -7.78 -14.92 -6.94
N ASN A 100 -8.33 -13.76 -6.55
CA ASN A 100 -7.97 -12.44 -7.07
C ASN A 100 -7.65 -11.48 -5.92
N TYR A 101 -6.42 -10.99 -5.90
CA TYR A 101 -5.92 -10.08 -4.89
C TYR A 101 -5.36 -8.79 -5.49
N GLU A 102 -5.75 -7.66 -4.93
CA GLU A 102 -5.16 -6.36 -5.24
C GLU A 102 -4.75 -5.65 -3.96
N ILE A 103 -3.56 -5.04 -3.95
CA ILE A 103 -3.13 -4.14 -2.88
C ILE A 103 -2.64 -2.81 -3.43
N LEU A 104 -3.08 -1.72 -2.76
CA LEU A 104 -2.56 -0.38 -2.95
C LEU A 104 -1.95 0.12 -1.65
N SER A 105 -0.68 0.52 -1.67
CA SER A 105 -0.01 1.06 -0.49
C SER A 105 0.46 2.50 -0.71
N GLY A 106 0.35 3.34 0.31
CA GLY A 106 0.82 4.73 0.31
C GLY A 106 1.66 5.04 1.56
N GLN A 107 2.87 5.59 1.37
CA GLN A 107 3.80 5.85 2.48
C GLN A 107 4.53 7.17 2.31
N LEU A 108 4.43 8.02 3.34
CA LEU A 108 5.17 9.28 3.44
C LEU A 108 6.40 9.08 4.33
N CYS A 109 7.57 9.44 3.82
CA CYS A 109 8.85 9.28 4.54
C CYS A 109 9.60 10.61 4.65
N HIS A 110 10.03 11.01 5.84
CA HIS A 110 10.82 12.23 6.05
C HIS A 110 11.72 12.15 7.31
N GLU A 111 12.64 13.08 7.44
CA GLU A 111 13.49 13.33 8.63
C GLU A 111 14.17 12.10 9.24
N ASN A 112 14.83 11.29 8.42
CA ASN A 112 15.46 10.03 8.82
C ASN A 112 14.47 8.92 9.25
N ILE A 113 13.17 9.11 9.03
CA ILE A 113 12.18 8.06 9.25
C ILE A 113 12.38 6.98 8.20
N GLU A 114 12.46 5.75 8.66
CA GLU A 114 12.63 4.57 7.83
C GLU A 114 11.33 3.79 7.74
N LYS A 115 10.89 3.52 6.50
CA LYS A 115 9.76 2.64 6.20
C LYS A 115 10.28 1.47 5.38
N VAL A 116 10.23 0.28 5.97
CA VAL A 116 10.71 -0.97 5.36
C VAL A 116 9.52 -1.88 5.09
N CYS A 117 9.32 -2.20 3.82
CA CYS A 117 8.20 -3.00 3.36
C CYS A 117 8.69 -4.22 2.59
N SER A 118 8.18 -5.38 2.93
CA SER A 118 8.39 -6.61 2.19
C SER A 118 7.05 -7.27 1.93
N MET A 119 6.68 -7.42 0.66
CA MET A 119 5.45 -8.08 0.28
C MET A 119 5.70 -9.21 -0.72
N GLU A 120 4.95 -10.27 -0.57
CA GLU A 120 4.92 -11.39 -1.49
C GLU A 120 3.48 -11.81 -1.76
N VAL A 121 3.16 -11.96 -3.06
CA VAL A 121 1.94 -12.63 -3.51
C VAL A 121 2.36 -13.93 -4.18
N GLN A 122 2.03 -15.04 -3.53
CA GLN A 122 2.33 -16.37 -3.99
C GLN A 122 1.12 -17.01 -4.67
N HIS A 123 1.30 -17.44 -5.90
CA HIS A 123 0.32 -18.16 -6.71
C HIS A 123 0.57 -19.67 -6.58
N ASN A 124 -0.40 -20.39 -5.99
CA ASN A 124 -0.35 -21.84 -5.79
C ASN A 124 -1.45 -22.59 -6.57
N ALA A 125 -2.20 -21.88 -7.41
CA ALA A 125 -3.26 -22.46 -8.23
C ALA A 125 -3.37 -21.72 -9.57
N PRO A 126 -3.97 -22.32 -10.61
CA PRO A 126 -4.17 -21.69 -11.90
C PRO A 126 -5.21 -20.56 -11.85
N HIS A 127 -5.24 -19.73 -12.88
CA HIS A 127 -6.20 -18.62 -13.08
C HIS A 127 -6.23 -17.60 -11.93
N THR A 128 -5.15 -17.49 -11.15
CA THR A 128 -5.06 -16.55 -10.02
C THR A 128 -4.50 -15.20 -10.47
N THR A 129 -4.93 -14.12 -9.81
CA THR A 129 -4.46 -12.77 -10.12
C THR A 129 -3.92 -12.09 -8.86
N GLY A 130 -2.71 -11.55 -8.95
CA GLY A 130 -2.05 -10.75 -7.92
C GLY A 130 -1.60 -9.40 -8.46
N LEU A 131 -2.11 -8.31 -7.90
CA LEU A 131 -1.78 -6.95 -8.30
C LEU A 131 -1.26 -6.15 -7.12
N MET A 132 -0.03 -5.63 -7.21
CA MET A 132 0.63 -4.82 -6.18
C MET A 132 0.93 -3.42 -6.72
N LYS A 133 0.34 -2.39 -6.14
CA LYS A 133 0.59 -0.99 -6.48
C LYS A 133 1.10 -0.24 -5.26
N ASN A 134 2.34 0.24 -5.32
CA ASN A 134 3.00 0.90 -4.20
C ASN A 134 3.33 2.35 -4.56
N PHE A 135 2.98 3.25 -3.67
CA PHE A 135 3.22 4.68 -3.81
C PHE A 135 4.00 5.19 -2.59
N ALA A 136 5.08 5.92 -2.82
CA ALA A 136 5.83 6.55 -1.74
C ALA A 136 6.16 8.00 -2.11
N VAL A 137 6.15 8.87 -1.11
CA VAL A 137 6.66 10.23 -1.22
C VAL A 137 7.76 10.39 -0.19
N LEU A 138 8.96 10.76 -0.65
CA LEU A 138 10.13 10.96 0.17
C LEU A 138 10.45 12.45 0.26
N LEU A 139 10.43 12.96 1.46
CA LEU A 139 10.87 14.30 1.82
C LEU A 139 12.34 14.26 2.28
N ASP A 140 12.86 15.38 2.78
CA ASP A 140 14.26 15.48 3.23
C ASP A 140 14.64 14.32 4.17
N LYS A 141 15.72 13.63 3.82
CA LYS A 141 16.31 12.50 4.57
C LYS A 141 15.37 11.30 4.81
N GLY A 142 14.19 11.26 4.18
CA GLY A 142 13.29 10.12 4.27
C GLY A 142 13.95 8.85 3.75
N GLN A 143 13.66 7.69 4.35
CA GLN A 143 14.21 6.40 3.98
C GLN A 143 13.09 5.41 3.66
N TYR A 144 13.16 4.81 2.47
CA TYR A 144 12.15 3.87 1.99
C TYR A 144 12.81 2.64 1.39
N GLU A 145 12.46 1.47 1.91
CA GLU A 145 12.82 0.18 1.32
C GLU A 145 11.55 -0.61 1.00
N MET A 146 11.44 -1.10 -0.25
CA MET A 146 10.33 -1.93 -0.70
C MET A 146 10.88 -3.14 -1.46
N VAL A 147 10.49 -4.33 -1.01
CA VAL A 147 10.63 -5.57 -1.75
C VAL A 147 9.23 -6.02 -2.14
N ALA A 148 8.96 -6.14 -3.44
CA ALA A 148 7.69 -6.64 -3.96
C ALA A 148 7.96 -7.91 -4.78
N ASN A 149 7.43 -9.04 -4.34
CA ASN A 149 7.67 -10.35 -4.94
C ASN A 149 6.38 -10.95 -5.48
N GLY A 150 6.33 -11.20 -6.79
CA GLY A 150 5.33 -12.04 -7.44
C GLY A 150 5.92 -13.44 -7.60
N ASN A 151 5.36 -14.44 -6.92
CA ASN A 151 5.90 -15.79 -6.86
C ASN A 151 4.89 -16.79 -7.46
N ILE A 152 5.10 -17.19 -8.72
CA ILE A 152 4.21 -18.12 -9.44
C ILE A 152 4.84 -19.51 -9.42
N LYS A 153 4.17 -20.44 -8.75
CA LYS A 153 4.61 -21.82 -8.64
C LYS A 153 4.28 -22.63 -9.91
N LYS A 154 4.89 -23.79 -10.02
CA LYS A 154 4.60 -24.73 -11.10
C LYS A 154 3.14 -25.19 -11.09
N ALA A 155 2.57 -25.42 -12.27
CA ALA A 155 1.17 -25.81 -12.51
C ALA A 155 0.15 -24.69 -12.20
N CYS A 156 0.58 -23.42 -12.20
CA CYS A 156 -0.29 -22.25 -12.06
C CYS A 156 -0.54 -21.58 -13.42
N GLN A 157 -1.06 -22.32 -14.39
CA GLN A 157 -1.35 -21.81 -15.73
C GLN A 157 -2.33 -20.64 -15.66
N GLU A 158 -2.16 -19.67 -16.57
CA GLU A 158 -2.95 -18.44 -16.66
C GLU A 158 -2.91 -17.55 -15.43
N ALA A 159 -1.96 -17.78 -14.50
CA ALA A 159 -1.74 -16.87 -13.39
C ALA A 159 -1.21 -15.51 -13.88
N GLN A 160 -1.65 -14.44 -13.22
CA GLN A 160 -1.26 -13.07 -13.54
C GLN A 160 -0.68 -12.37 -12.32
N SER A 161 0.59 -11.93 -12.41
CA SER A 161 1.29 -11.21 -11.34
C SER A 161 1.83 -9.89 -11.84
N HIS A 162 1.28 -8.78 -11.35
CA HIS A 162 1.65 -7.44 -11.78
C HIS A 162 2.06 -6.57 -10.61
N GLN A 163 3.19 -5.85 -10.78
CA GLN A 163 3.73 -4.96 -9.75
C GLN A 163 3.96 -3.57 -10.35
N ALA A 164 3.61 -2.54 -9.60
CA ALA A 164 3.94 -1.15 -9.92
C ALA A 164 4.38 -0.42 -8.65
N THR A 165 5.59 0.12 -8.63
CA THR A 165 6.06 0.97 -7.52
C THR A 165 6.43 2.34 -8.06
N ARG A 166 5.84 3.38 -7.50
CA ARG A 166 6.10 4.78 -7.84
C ARG A 166 6.60 5.52 -6.61
N VAL A 167 7.79 6.08 -6.71
CA VAL A 167 8.42 6.86 -5.64
C VAL A 167 8.66 8.27 -6.12
N LEU A 168 8.03 9.24 -5.46
CA LEU A 168 8.25 10.66 -5.68
C LEU A 168 9.25 11.17 -4.64
N THR A 169 10.35 11.78 -5.11
CA THR A 169 11.40 12.32 -4.24
C THR A 169 11.36 13.84 -4.29
N LEU A 170 11.13 14.49 -3.15
CA LEU A 170 10.90 15.93 -3.04
C LEU A 170 11.99 16.68 -2.29
N GLY A 171 12.82 15.97 -1.58
CA GLY A 171 13.85 16.57 -0.74
C GLY A 171 15.27 16.11 -1.10
N GLN A 172 16.21 16.41 -0.23
CA GLN A 172 17.59 15.98 -0.36
C GLN A 172 17.97 14.97 0.72
N GLY A 173 19.03 14.19 0.46
CA GLY A 173 19.55 13.22 1.43
C GLY A 173 18.62 12.02 1.68
N HIS A 174 17.53 11.87 0.92
CA HIS A 174 16.67 10.70 0.97
C HIS A 174 17.40 9.43 0.53
N LYS A 175 16.96 8.28 1.04
CA LYS A 175 17.44 6.96 0.61
C LYS A 175 16.26 6.13 0.17
N THR A 176 16.34 5.57 -1.02
CA THR A 176 15.31 4.68 -1.52
C THR A 176 15.94 3.42 -2.12
N LYS A 177 15.32 2.28 -1.80
CA LYS A 177 15.69 0.98 -2.33
C LYS A 177 14.42 0.21 -2.67
N VAL A 178 14.22 -0.05 -3.94
CA VAL A 178 13.06 -0.82 -4.42
C VAL A 178 13.55 -2.03 -5.19
N ILE A 179 13.10 -3.21 -4.79
CA ILE A 179 13.49 -4.50 -5.38
C ILE A 179 12.22 -5.21 -5.86
N PRO A 180 11.85 -5.06 -7.14
CA PRO A 180 10.79 -5.87 -7.73
C PRO A 180 11.35 -7.26 -8.05
N LEU A 181 10.67 -8.31 -7.60
CA LEU A 181 11.02 -9.70 -7.87
C LEU A 181 9.87 -10.42 -8.58
N LEU A 182 10.21 -11.21 -9.58
CA LEU A 182 9.29 -12.13 -10.26
C LEU A 182 9.93 -13.52 -10.26
N LEU A 183 9.47 -14.38 -9.36
CA LEU A 183 9.89 -15.77 -9.25
C LEU A 183 8.86 -16.64 -9.96
N ILE A 184 9.16 -17.08 -11.18
CA ILE A 184 8.18 -17.70 -12.07
C ILE A 184 8.67 -19.09 -12.47
N ASP A 185 7.94 -20.12 -12.02
CA ASP A 185 8.20 -21.53 -12.31
C ASP A 185 7.24 -22.10 -13.40
N GLU A 186 6.35 -21.26 -13.97
CA GLU A 186 5.35 -21.63 -14.97
C GLU A 186 5.49 -20.79 -16.24
N ASN A 187 5.24 -21.38 -17.41
CA ASN A 187 5.44 -20.72 -18.70
C ASN A 187 4.19 -19.99 -19.21
N ASP A 188 3.00 -20.53 -18.93
CA ASP A 188 1.74 -19.96 -19.39
C ASP A 188 1.18 -18.98 -18.36
N VAL A 189 1.82 -17.82 -18.26
CA VAL A 189 1.49 -16.77 -17.28
C VAL A 189 1.65 -15.38 -17.86
N LYS A 190 1.07 -14.39 -17.18
CA LYS A 190 1.31 -12.96 -17.45
C LYS A 190 1.95 -12.33 -16.21
N ALA A 191 3.14 -11.79 -16.38
CA ALA A 191 3.82 -11.13 -15.29
C ALA A 191 4.49 -9.84 -15.79
N SER A 192 4.44 -8.80 -14.96
CA SER A 192 5.13 -7.54 -15.23
C SER A 192 5.52 -6.82 -13.96
N HIS A 193 6.60 -6.06 -14.04
CA HIS A 193 6.90 -5.05 -13.03
C HIS A 193 7.14 -3.68 -13.69
N ALA A 194 6.76 -2.62 -12.98
CA ALA A 194 7.06 -1.24 -13.34
C ALA A 194 7.61 -0.52 -12.11
N LEU A 195 8.71 0.20 -12.29
CA LEU A 195 9.35 0.99 -11.22
C LEU A 195 9.64 2.39 -11.73
N THR A 196 9.17 3.39 -10.99
CA THR A 196 9.53 4.80 -11.22
C THR A 196 10.02 5.40 -9.92
N ILE A 197 11.22 5.97 -9.94
CA ILE A 197 11.78 6.76 -8.84
C ILE A 197 12.25 8.08 -9.46
N GLY A 198 11.72 9.19 -9.01
CA GLY A 198 12.08 10.47 -9.58
C GLY A 198 11.53 11.68 -8.83
N GLN A 199 12.04 12.84 -9.22
CA GLN A 199 11.54 14.14 -8.79
C GLN A 199 10.28 14.51 -9.60
N PRO A 200 9.49 15.50 -9.14
CA PRO A 200 8.41 16.05 -9.94
C PRO A 200 8.94 16.52 -11.31
N ASP A 201 8.15 16.31 -12.31
CA ASP A 201 8.43 16.82 -13.65
C ASP A 201 8.48 18.35 -13.63
N GLU A 202 9.56 18.93 -14.18
CA GLU A 202 9.76 20.39 -14.17
C GLU A 202 8.70 21.12 -14.97
N ASP A 203 8.21 20.54 -16.06
CA ASP A 203 7.16 21.13 -16.88
C ASP A 203 5.81 21.14 -16.13
N GLN A 204 5.53 20.08 -15.36
CA GLN A 204 4.35 20.05 -14.49
C GLN A 204 4.42 21.11 -13.39
N LEU A 205 5.58 21.26 -12.74
CA LEU A 205 5.79 22.29 -11.74
C LEU A 205 5.65 23.69 -12.35
N TYR A 206 6.28 23.93 -13.49
CA TYR A 206 6.17 25.20 -14.23
C TYR A 206 4.72 25.50 -14.62
N TYR A 207 3.98 24.51 -15.13
CA TYR A 207 2.58 24.68 -15.48
C TYR A 207 1.74 25.09 -14.28
N LEU A 208 1.88 24.41 -13.14
CA LEU A 208 1.14 24.72 -11.92
C LEU A 208 1.49 26.12 -11.39
N GLN A 209 2.76 26.49 -11.42
CA GLN A 209 3.22 27.84 -11.05
C GLN A 209 2.68 28.91 -12.01
N SER A 210 2.62 28.66 -13.30
CA SER A 210 2.04 29.57 -14.28
C SER A 210 0.53 29.83 -14.08
N ARG A 211 -0.13 28.89 -13.35
CA ARG A 211 -1.55 29.01 -12.93
C ARG A 211 -1.71 29.71 -11.57
N GLY A 212 -0.61 30.20 -10.99
CA GLY A 212 -0.63 31.00 -9.77
C GLY A 212 -0.35 30.21 -8.48
N LEU A 213 -0.02 28.92 -8.57
CA LEU A 213 0.39 28.18 -7.39
C LEU A 213 1.82 28.53 -6.99
N THR A 214 2.07 28.66 -5.69
CA THR A 214 3.45 28.69 -5.16
C THR A 214 4.10 27.33 -5.38
N THR A 215 5.44 27.28 -5.37
CA THR A 215 6.17 25.99 -5.44
C THR A 215 5.67 24.99 -4.39
N LYS A 216 5.43 25.47 -3.17
CA LYS A 216 4.89 24.66 -2.06
C LYS A 216 3.53 24.06 -2.40
N GLN A 217 2.61 24.85 -2.92
CA GLN A 217 1.27 24.38 -3.31
C GLN A 217 1.33 23.39 -4.48
N ALA A 218 2.20 23.65 -5.47
CA ALA A 218 2.38 22.76 -6.61
C ALA A 218 2.93 21.38 -6.18
N VAL A 219 3.96 21.37 -5.34
CA VAL A 219 4.55 20.16 -4.77
C VAL A 219 3.54 19.41 -3.91
N GLY A 220 2.79 20.10 -3.06
CA GLY A 220 1.73 19.51 -2.24
C GLY A 220 0.66 18.83 -3.11
N LEU A 221 0.19 19.51 -4.15
CA LEU A 221 -0.82 18.98 -5.06
C LEU A 221 -0.33 17.72 -5.81
N LEU A 222 0.91 17.71 -6.28
CA LEU A 222 1.50 16.55 -6.94
C LEU A 222 1.62 15.36 -5.96
N SER A 223 2.01 15.63 -4.73
CA SER A 223 2.16 14.60 -3.69
C SER A 223 0.82 13.97 -3.30
N VAL A 224 -0.21 14.78 -3.12
CA VAL A 224 -1.58 14.29 -2.89
C VAL A 224 -2.01 13.40 -4.05
N GLY A 225 -1.74 13.82 -5.29
CA GLY A 225 -2.03 13.04 -6.50
C GLY A 225 -1.41 11.64 -6.51
N TYR A 226 -0.23 11.46 -5.89
CA TYR A 226 0.40 10.14 -5.75
C TYR A 226 -0.37 9.18 -4.84
N PHE A 227 -1.04 9.70 -3.80
CA PHE A 227 -1.77 8.88 -2.83
C PHE A 227 -3.27 8.76 -3.13
N LEU A 228 -3.79 9.56 -4.06
CA LEU A 228 -5.22 9.49 -4.43
C LEU A 228 -5.70 8.05 -4.69
N PRO A 229 -4.97 7.19 -5.46
CA PRO A 229 -5.44 5.82 -5.70
C PRO A 229 -5.62 5.00 -4.43
N VAL A 230 -4.84 5.27 -3.38
CA VAL A 230 -4.94 4.60 -2.08
C VAL A 230 -6.08 5.17 -1.26
N ILE A 231 -6.18 6.50 -1.20
CA ILE A 231 -7.22 7.22 -0.45
C ILE A 231 -8.62 6.89 -0.99
N GLU A 232 -8.77 6.73 -2.30
CA GLU A 232 -10.04 6.39 -2.94
C GLU A 232 -10.57 4.99 -2.60
N LEU A 233 -9.73 4.14 -1.99
CA LEU A 233 -10.20 2.87 -1.44
C LEU A 233 -11.06 3.04 -0.17
N VAL A 234 -10.94 4.15 0.53
CA VAL A 234 -11.76 4.45 1.70
C VAL A 234 -13.18 4.76 1.24
N ASP A 235 -14.17 4.07 1.80
CA ASP A 235 -15.56 4.19 1.33
C ASP A 235 -16.24 5.48 1.83
N ASP A 236 -15.86 5.98 3.01
CA ASP A 236 -16.42 7.20 3.59
C ASP A 236 -15.80 8.45 2.98
N GLU A 237 -16.64 9.35 2.45
CA GLU A 237 -16.20 10.58 1.78
C GLU A 237 -15.57 11.58 2.77
N ASN A 238 -16.10 11.67 4.00
CA ASN A 238 -15.56 12.57 5.01
C ASN A 238 -14.16 12.10 5.47
N GLU A 239 -13.98 10.79 5.64
CA GLU A 239 -12.66 10.22 5.95
C GLU A 239 -11.67 10.46 4.81
N ARG A 240 -12.08 10.28 3.55
CA ARG A 240 -11.22 10.62 2.39
C ARG A 240 -10.77 12.07 2.40
N ASP A 241 -11.69 12.99 2.67
CA ASP A 241 -11.38 14.42 2.70
C ASP A 241 -10.45 14.76 3.88
N GLN A 242 -10.61 14.14 5.04
CA GLN A 242 -9.70 14.29 6.18
C GLN A 242 -8.29 13.79 5.84
N LEU A 243 -8.16 12.62 5.21
CA LEU A 243 -6.87 12.06 4.78
C LEU A 243 -6.18 12.95 3.75
N ARG A 244 -6.94 13.54 2.80
CA ARG A 244 -6.40 14.52 1.85
C ARG A 244 -5.87 15.76 2.56
N GLN A 245 -6.62 16.32 3.51
CA GLN A 245 -6.21 17.48 4.29
C GLN A 245 -4.99 17.20 5.17
N GLU A 246 -4.93 16.03 5.82
CA GLU A 246 -3.76 15.60 6.58
C GLU A 246 -2.52 15.54 5.70
N MET A 247 -2.63 14.94 4.53
CA MET A 247 -1.55 14.85 3.58
C MET A 247 -1.10 16.21 3.06
N GLU A 248 -2.03 17.06 2.64
CA GLU A 248 -1.72 18.44 2.21
C GLU A 248 -0.99 19.21 3.30
N SER A 249 -1.42 19.06 4.55
CA SER A 249 -0.75 19.67 5.70
C SER A 249 0.69 19.18 5.84
N LYS A 250 0.90 17.87 5.79
CA LYS A 250 2.23 17.27 5.98
C LYS A 250 3.19 17.59 4.85
N VAL A 251 2.77 17.47 3.61
CA VAL A 251 3.62 17.75 2.44
C VAL A 251 3.76 19.26 2.21
N GLY A 252 2.72 20.04 2.48
CA GLY A 252 2.74 21.50 2.38
C GLY A 252 3.67 22.17 3.40
N LEU A 253 3.92 21.59 4.55
CA LEU A 253 4.86 22.11 5.56
C LEU A 253 6.33 22.01 5.10
N TYR A 254 6.68 21.01 4.30
CA TYR A 254 8.06 20.74 3.88
C TYR A 254 8.46 21.46 2.57
N GLY A 255 7.54 21.98 1.80
CA GLY A 255 7.80 22.74 0.56
C GLY A 255 8.21 24.20 0.78
N SER A 256 8.59 24.62 2.01
CA SER A 256 8.94 26.00 2.33
C SER A 256 10.36 26.12 2.86
N LYS A 257 11.36 25.91 2.00
CA LYS A 257 12.68 26.51 2.15
C LYS A 257 13.16 27.03 0.79
#